data_0446f43c1941118be7501526c765d51c
#
_entry.id   0446f43c1941118be7501526c765d51c
#
_cell.length_a   1.000
_cell.length_b   1.000
_cell.length_c   1.000
_cell.angle_alpha   90.00
_cell.angle_beta   90.00
_cell.angle_gamma   90.00
#
_symmetry.space_group_name_H-M   'P 1'
#
loop_
_entity.id
_entity.type
_entity.pdbx_description
1 polymer ?
#
loop_
_entity_poly.entity_id
_entity_poly.type
_entity_poly.pdbx_seq_one_letter_code
_entity_poly.pdbx_strand_id
1 'polypeptide(L)'
;MLTARFSRIALVVAAFVLAVASATAQPMTIDEFRRELVGVPLCGTPESGQFAGKMLCTVHLPDGTAILAGAGLVVYGLWEAIGGQVCRRNAHDSTDKRRCVTYERVDRSHFRNSDGVGFCLGPCESDK
;
A
#
# COMPACT_ATOMS: atom_id res chain seq x y z
N MET A 1 24.18 -31.30 -68.18
CA MET A 1 24.51 -30.13 -67.31
C MET A 1 23.39 -29.98 -66.27
N LEU A 2 23.64 -30.37 -65.05
CA LEU A 2 22.69 -30.25 -63.94
C LEU A 2 23.03 -28.97 -63.16
N THR A 3 22.22 -27.95 -63.31
CA THR A 3 22.30 -26.73 -62.48
C THR A 3 21.53 -26.94 -61.19
N ALA A 4 22.27 -27.17 -60.12
CA ALA A 4 21.66 -27.23 -58.77
C ALA A 4 21.24 -25.82 -58.32
N ARG A 5 19.93 -25.61 -58.21
CA ARG A 5 19.38 -24.41 -57.57
C ARG A 5 19.41 -24.60 -56.06
N PHE A 6 20.35 -23.97 -55.40
CA PHE A 6 20.33 -23.85 -53.95
C PHE A 6 19.22 -22.88 -53.55
N SER A 7 18.14 -23.43 -53.05
CA SER A 7 17.09 -22.63 -52.40
C SER A 7 17.61 -22.18 -51.04
N ARG A 8 17.87 -20.88 -50.90
CA ARG A 8 18.22 -20.28 -49.62
C ARG A 8 16.91 -20.14 -48.79
N ILE A 9 16.71 -21.06 -47.86
CA ILE A 9 15.68 -20.90 -46.84
C ILE A 9 16.21 -19.87 -45.85
N ALA A 10 15.68 -18.67 -45.93
CA ALA A 10 15.90 -17.65 -44.91
C ALA A 10 15.12 -18.02 -43.65
N LEU A 11 15.82 -18.47 -42.62
CA LEU A 11 15.22 -18.69 -41.30
C LEU A 11 14.98 -17.33 -40.68
N VAL A 12 13.74 -16.87 -40.68
CA VAL A 12 13.31 -15.69 -39.93
C VAL A 12 13.14 -16.12 -38.47
N VAL A 13 14.15 -15.89 -37.68
CA VAL A 13 14.03 -16.04 -36.23
C VAL A 13 13.25 -14.83 -35.72
N ALA A 14 11.95 -15.01 -35.49
CA ALA A 14 11.15 -14.02 -34.78
C ALA A 14 11.56 -14.04 -33.31
N ALA A 15 12.35 -13.06 -32.89
CA ALA A 15 12.66 -12.86 -31.50
C ALA A 15 11.41 -12.30 -30.81
N PHE A 16 10.68 -13.15 -30.09
CA PHE A 16 9.63 -12.71 -29.15
C PHE A 16 10.31 -12.02 -27.98
N VAL A 17 10.34 -10.70 -28.01
CA VAL A 17 10.70 -9.92 -26.83
C VAL A 17 9.51 -9.96 -25.90
N LEU A 18 9.54 -10.83 -24.91
CA LEU A 18 8.61 -10.79 -23.77
C LEU A 18 8.92 -9.51 -22.99
N ALA A 19 8.15 -8.46 -23.25
CA ALA A 19 8.15 -7.28 -22.40
C ALA A 19 7.52 -7.69 -21.06
N VAL A 20 8.34 -7.93 -20.05
CA VAL A 20 7.88 -8.07 -18.67
C VAL A 20 7.41 -6.68 -18.24
N ALA A 21 6.10 -6.41 -18.34
CA ALA A 21 5.51 -5.23 -17.75
C ALA A 21 5.68 -5.35 -16.24
N SER A 22 6.56 -4.55 -15.65
CA SER A 22 6.62 -4.37 -14.21
C SER A 22 5.25 -3.85 -13.78
N ALA A 23 4.46 -4.67 -13.07
CA ALA A 23 3.22 -4.21 -12.46
C ALA A 23 3.61 -3.16 -11.42
N THR A 24 3.51 -1.87 -11.78
CA THR A 24 3.59 -0.77 -10.82
C THR A 24 2.39 -0.91 -9.89
N ALA A 25 2.66 -1.11 -8.58
CA ALA A 25 1.63 -1.13 -7.56
C ALA A 25 0.88 0.20 -7.64
N GLN A 26 -0.42 0.13 -7.94
CA GLN A 26 -1.27 1.32 -8.00
C GLN A 26 -1.83 1.63 -6.62
N PRO A 27 -1.95 2.90 -6.25
CA PRO A 27 -2.63 3.28 -5.03
C PRO A 27 -4.07 2.78 -5.04
N MET A 28 -4.54 2.35 -3.88
CA MET A 28 -5.94 2.00 -3.69
C MET A 28 -6.81 3.24 -3.89
N THR A 29 -7.95 3.05 -4.52
CA THR A 29 -8.99 4.10 -4.56
C THR A 29 -9.62 4.27 -3.18
N ILE A 30 -10.28 5.40 -2.96
CA ILE A 30 -11.00 5.63 -1.69
C ILE A 30 -12.12 4.59 -1.50
N ASP A 31 -12.80 4.18 -2.56
CA ASP A 31 -13.85 3.16 -2.48
C ASP A 31 -13.26 1.79 -2.07
N GLU A 32 -12.11 1.42 -2.60
CA GLU A 32 -11.38 0.23 -2.19
C GLU A 32 -10.92 0.31 -0.73
N PHE A 33 -10.36 1.46 -0.32
CA PHE A 33 -9.96 1.70 1.06
C PHE A 33 -11.15 1.55 2.01
N ARG A 34 -12.28 2.14 1.70
CA ARG A 34 -13.50 2.05 2.53
C ARG A 34 -14.02 0.62 2.63
N ARG A 35 -14.01 -0.10 1.53
CA ARG A 35 -14.50 -1.48 1.49
C ARG A 35 -13.58 -2.46 2.21
N GLU A 36 -12.27 -2.28 2.10
CA GLU A 36 -11.30 -3.28 2.52
C GLU A 36 -10.62 -2.95 3.84
N LEU A 37 -10.40 -1.68 4.16
CA LEU A 37 -9.57 -1.25 5.29
C LEU A 37 -10.31 -0.50 6.38
N VAL A 38 -11.48 0.06 6.13
CA VAL A 38 -12.26 0.73 7.17
C VAL A 38 -12.82 -0.32 8.14
N GLY A 39 -12.64 -0.08 9.44
CA GLY A 39 -13.05 -0.98 10.50
C GLY A 39 -12.06 -2.13 10.76
N VAL A 40 -10.95 -2.18 10.04
CA VAL A 40 -9.94 -3.22 10.18
C VAL A 40 -8.68 -2.65 10.83
N PRO A 41 -8.10 -3.29 11.86
CA PRO A 41 -6.83 -2.87 12.42
C PRO A 41 -5.71 -3.01 11.41
N LEU A 42 -4.98 -1.92 11.19
CA LEU A 42 -3.77 -1.87 10.38
C LEU A 42 -2.59 -1.70 11.33
N CYS A 43 -1.77 -2.73 11.46
CA CYS A 43 -0.67 -2.75 12.40
C CYS A 43 0.67 -2.65 11.66
N GLY A 44 1.57 -1.84 12.19
CA GLY A 44 2.89 -1.66 11.62
C GLY A 44 3.88 -1.14 12.66
N THR A 45 5.16 -1.24 12.33
CA THR A 45 6.25 -0.77 13.17
C THR A 45 7.00 0.31 12.39
N PRO A 46 6.85 1.59 12.77
CA PRO A 46 7.58 2.67 12.12
C PRO A 46 9.09 2.50 12.28
N GLU A 47 9.85 2.86 11.26
CA GLU A 47 11.32 2.86 11.32
C GLU A 47 11.90 4.15 11.87
N SER A 48 11.12 5.23 11.87
CA SER A 48 11.54 6.56 12.30
C SER A 48 10.45 7.26 13.12
N GLY A 49 10.81 8.37 13.76
CA GLY A 49 9.92 9.15 14.60
C GLY A 49 9.85 8.65 16.04
N GLN A 50 8.94 9.24 16.81
CA GLN A 50 8.81 8.95 18.26
C GLN A 50 8.39 7.51 18.58
N PHE A 51 7.76 6.80 17.62
CA PHE A 51 7.31 5.42 17.79
C PHE A 51 8.19 4.40 17.03
N ALA A 52 9.39 4.80 16.62
CA ALA A 52 10.29 3.91 15.91
C ALA A 52 10.52 2.60 16.69
N GLY A 53 10.44 1.47 15.99
CA GLY A 53 10.60 0.12 16.56
C GLY A 53 9.45 -0.39 17.40
N LYS A 54 8.34 0.35 17.52
CA LYS A 54 7.18 -0.04 18.32
C LYS A 54 6.00 -0.36 17.41
N MET A 55 5.36 -1.50 17.65
CA MET A 55 4.15 -1.87 16.91
C MET A 55 2.98 -0.98 17.31
N LEU A 56 2.34 -0.38 16.32
CA LEU A 56 1.13 0.42 16.47
C LEU A 56 0.06 -0.13 15.54
N CYS A 57 -1.18 -0.10 16.00
CA CYS A 57 -2.35 -0.46 15.20
C CYS A 57 -3.26 0.76 15.05
N THR A 58 -3.70 1.02 13.83
CA THR A 58 -4.67 2.07 13.53
C THR A 58 -5.96 1.46 13.01
N VAL A 59 -7.09 1.91 13.52
CA VAL A 59 -8.42 1.57 12.99
C VAL A 59 -9.08 2.85 12.49
N HIS A 60 -9.54 2.85 11.26
CA HIS A 60 -10.36 3.91 10.68
C HIS A 60 -11.82 3.47 10.79
N LEU A 61 -12.62 4.22 11.52
CA LEU A 61 -14.05 3.91 11.71
C LEU A 61 -14.91 4.62 10.67
N PRO A 62 -16.08 4.05 10.33
CA PRO A 62 -16.97 4.65 9.33
C PRO A 62 -17.47 6.04 9.66
N ASP A 63 -17.51 6.41 10.93
CA ASP A 63 -17.96 7.71 11.42
C ASP A 63 -16.93 8.84 11.27
N GLY A 64 -15.74 8.52 10.75
CA GLY A 64 -14.62 9.47 10.61
C GLY A 64 -13.68 9.52 11.79
N THR A 65 -13.84 8.64 12.78
CA THR A 65 -12.91 8.50 13.90
C THR A 65 -11.75 7.60 13.50
N ALA A 66 -10.53 7.92 13.90
CA ALA A 66 -9.37 7.06 13.78
C ALA A 66 -8.76 6.82 15.16
N ILE A 67 -8.45 5.57 15.47
CA ILE A 67 -7.88 5.19 16.75
C ILE A 67 -6.50 4.57 16.50
N LEU A 68 -5.48 5.16 17.11
CA LEU A 68 -4.12 4.63 17.11
C LEU A 68 -3.82 4.06 18.49
N ALA A 69 -3.45 2.79 18.55
CA ALA A 69 -3.11 2.12 19.79
C ALA A 69 -1.80 1.34 19.67
N GLY A 70 -1.06 1.28 20.76
CA GLY A 70 0.21 0.57 20.89
C GLY A 70 1.21 1.34 21.74
N ALA A 71 2.31 0.70 22.11
CA ALA A 71 3.35 1.31 22.93
C ALA A 71 2.84 1.96 24.26
N GLY A 72 1.77 1.40 24.84
CA GLY A 72 1.15 1.93 26.05
C GLY A 72 0.29 3.16 25.85
N LEU A 73 -0.03 3.52 24.59
CA LEU A 73 -0.79 4.71 24.23
C LEU A 73 -2.07 4.35 23.49
N VAL A 74 -3.08 5.20 23.65
CA VAL A 74 -4.26 5.25 22.79
C VAL A 74 -4.47 6.70 22.38
N VAL A 75 -4.46 6.95 21.08
CA VAL A 75 -4.64 8.29 20.52
C VAL A 75 -5.88 8.29 19.66
N TYR A 76 -6.80 9.22 19.94
CA TYR A 76 -7.99 9.44 19.14
C TYR A 76 -7.73 10.53 18.12
N GLY A 77 -8.17 10.28 16.91
CA GLY A 77 -8.04 11.20 15.80
C GLY A 77 -9.28 11.21 14.92
N LEU A 78 -9.18 11.96 13.85
CA LEU A 78 -10.20 12.05 12.81
C LEU A 78 -9.56 11.72 11.47
N TRP A 79 -10.34 11.13 10.59
CA TRP A 79 -9.91 10.88 9.22
C TRP A 79 -11.02 11.27 8.23
N GLU A 80 -10.61 11.63 7.05
CA GLU A 80 -11.50 11.94 5.93
C GLU A 80 -10.79 11.65 4.60
N ALA A 81 -11.58 11.47 3.55
CA ALA A 81 -11.07 11.30 2.21
C ALA A 81 -11.04 12.67 1.51
N ILE A 82 -9.86 13.07 1.05
CA ILE A 82 -9.68 14.33 0.33
C ILE A 82 -8.82 14.08 -0.91
N GLY A 83 -9.36 14.36 -2.09
CA GLY A 83 -8.60 14.26 -3.33
C GLY A 83 -8.02 12.87 -3.60
N GLY A 84 -8.74 11.80 -3.25
CA GLY A 84 -8.27 10.43 -3.40
C GLY A 84 -7.29 9.97 -2.33
N GLN A 85 -7.01 10.79 -1.32
CA GLN A 85 -6.13 10.46 -0.20
C GLN A 85 -6.91 10.26 1.09
N VAL A 86 -6.33 9.48 2.01
CA VAL A 86 -6.80 9.34 3.38
C VAL A 86 -6.04 10.32 4.24
N CYS A 87 -6.76 11.29 4.80
CA CYS A 87 -6.18 12.37 5.60
C CYS A 87 -6.55 12.18 7.07
N ARG A 88 -5.57 12.28 7.95
CA ARG A 88 -5.74 12.10 9.39
C ARG A 88 -5.16 13.28 10.15
N ARG A 89 -5.75 13.56 11.29
CA ARG A 89 -5.23 14.48 12.29
C ARG A 89 -5.63 14.02 13.68
N ASN A 90 -4.93 14.45 14.71
CA ASN A 90 -5.38 14.25 16.08
C ASN A 90 -6.65 15.07 16.31
N ALA A 91 -7.52 14.58 17.19
CA ALA A 91 -8.83 15.21 17.42
C ALA A 91 -8.74 16.69 17.88
N HIS A 92 -7.67 17.05 18.56
CA HIS A 92 -7.44 18.40 19.07
C HIS A 92 -6.60 19.29 18.15
N ASP A 93 -6.05 18.73 17.06
CA ASP A 93 -5.25 19.47 16.12
C ASP A 93 -6.12 20.24 15.13
N SER A 94 -5.62 21.37 14.65
CA SER A 94 -6.25 22.12 13.56
C SER A 94 -6.13 21.36 12.23
N THR A 95 -6.99 21.71 11.28
CA THR A 95 -7.05 21.05 9.96
C THR A 95 -5.78 21.20 9.12
N ASP A 96 -4.95 22.22 9.37
CA ASP A 96 -3.67 22.43 8.71
C ASP A 96 -2.60 21.39 9.13
N LYS A 97 -2.81 20.69 10.23
CA LYS A 97 -1.95 19.60 10.69
C LYS A 97 -2.34 18.23 10.15
N ARG A 98 -3.28 18.19 9.21
CA ARG A 98 -3.64 16.94 8.55
C ARG A 98 -2.45 16.31 7.84
N ARG A 99 -2.37 14.99 7.93
CA ARG A 99 -1.43 14.18 7.17
C ARG A 99 -2.19 13.29 6.21
N CYS A 100 -1.91 13.42 4.92
CA CYS A 100 -2.62 12.72 3.87
C CYS A 100 -1.72 11.66 3.23
N VAL A 101 -2.24 10.46 3.08
CA VAL A 101 -1.54 9.33 2.48
C VAL A 101 -2.46 8.58 1.52
N THR A 102 -1.85 7.86 0.59
CA THR A 102 -2.49 6.78 -0.16
C THR A 102 -2.01 5.44 0.38
N TYR A 103 -2.77 4.38 0.11
CA TYR A 103 -2.41 3.02 0.46
C TYR A 103 -2.24 2.19 -0.81
N GLU A 104 -1.33 1.25 -0.79
CA GLU A 104 -1.18 0.25 -1.83
C GLU A 104 -1.19 -1.16 -1.21
N ARG A 105 -1.74 -2.11 -1.95
CA ARG A 105 -1.71 -3.51 -1.56
C ARG A 105 -0.36 -4.11 -1.96
N VAL A 106 0.35 -4.70 -1.00
CA VAL A 106 1.58 -5.47 -1.25
C VAL A 106 1.22 -6.93 -1.52
N ASP A 107 0.39 -7.53 -0.67
CA ASP A 107 -0.19 -8.86 -0.83
C ASP A 107 -1.55 -8.94 -0.09
N ARG A 108 -2.07 -10.14 0.12
CA ARG A 108 -3.40 -10.33 0.74
C ARG A 108 -3.55 -9.71 2.13
N SER A 109 -2.47 -9.64 2.90
CA SER A 109 -2.49 -9.23 4.29
C SER A 109 -1.53 -8.07 4.58
N HIS A 110 -0.80 -7.59 3.58
CA HIS A 110 0.18 -6.52 3.73
C HIS A 110 -0.17 -5.34 2.82
N PHE A 111 -0.07 -4.16 3.41
CA PHE A 111 -0.29 -2.88 2.75
C PHE A 111 0.88 -1.95 3.07
N ARG A 112 1.03 -0.93 2.25
CA ARG A 112 1.99 0.14 2.48
C ARG A 112 1.30 1.47 2.23
N ASN A 113 1.65 2.49 3.00
CA ASN A 113 1.20 3.85 2.70
C ASN A 113 2.25 4.62 1.89
N SER A 114 1.86 5.78 1.38
CA SER A 114 2.74 6.64 0.58
C SER A 114 3.90 7.26 1.36
N ASP A 115 3.89 7.20 2.69
CA ASP A 115 5.04 7.55 3.54
C ASP A 115 6.05 6.41 3.67
N GLY A 116 5.79 5.26 3.05
CA GLY A 116 6.66 4.09 3.06
C GLY A 116 6.48 3.18 4.28
N VAL A 117 5.45 3.40 5.09
CA VAL A 117 5.17 2.54 6.24
C VAL A 117 4.38 1.31 5.80
N GLY A 118 4.88 0.12 6.14
CA GLY A 118 4.20 -1.14 5.90
C GLY A 118 3.24 -1.50 7.03
N PHE A 119 2.13 -2.13 6.66
CA PHE A 119 1.08 -2.55 7.59
C PHE A 119 0.63 -3.97 7.33
N CYS A 120 0.23 -4.67 8.39
CA CYS A 120 -0.46 -5.95 8.33
C CYS A 120 -1.94 -5.74 8.69
N LEU A 121 -2.80 -6.63 8.20
CA LEU A 121 -4.17 -6.73 8.71
C LEU A 121 -4.15 -7.42 10.07
N GLY A 122 -4.49 -6.68 11.10
CA GLY A 122 -4.28 -7.13 12.48
C GLY A 122 -2.81 -7.13 12.87
N PRO A 123 -2.45 -7.71 14.04
CA PRO A 123 -1.06 -7.81 14.46
C PRO A 123 -0.22 -8.53 13.41
N CYS A 124 0.94 -7.96 13.09
CA CYS A 124 1.86 -8.65 12.18
C CYS A 124 2.33 -9.94 12.83
N GLU A 125 2.19 -11.06 12.11
CA GLU A 125 2.79 -12.30 12.55
C GLU A 125 4.32 -12.13 12.49
N SER A 126 4.97 -12.42 13.61
CA SER A 126 6.43 -12.49 13.60
C SER A 126 6.81 -13.68 12.73
N ASP A 127 7.61 -13.46 11.72
CA ASP A 127 8.21 -14.54 10.95
C ASP A 127 8.90 -15.51 11.91
N LYS A 128 8.34 -16.71 11.97
CA LYS A 128 8.93 -17.79 12.78
C LYS A 128 10.09 -18.39 12.03
#